data_23c6ff832c9459223f0dfa516b048d02
#
_entry.id   23c6ff832c9459223f0dfa516b048d02
#
_cell.length_a   1.000
_cell.length_b   1.000
_cell.length_c   1.000
_cell.angle_alpha   90.00
_cell.angle_beta   90.00
_cell.angle_gamma   90.00
#
_symmetry.space_group_name_H-M   'P 1'
#
loop_
_entity.id
_entity.type
_entity.pdbx_description
1 polymer ?
#
loop_
_entity_poly.entity_id
_entity_poly.type
_entity_poly.pdbx_seq_one_letter_code
_entity_poly.pdbx_strand_id
1 'polypeptide(L)'
;PACILAFTPPAEGTYRVEAVMTNSYVERTQHFTVHCCPAEGTYRRTPSPASSARCDKVYEFTAAPGQFVNERYTATDAAMACAYAQERMREGAYVSLGAFGGCLVVGFDHSVENDGGYNLRVDGNSFEGSSEPGIVWVMQDENGNGLPDDTWYELKGSEWGGAETRLDYAVTYYRPAGPGQPVIWTDNEGGSGRVEYLPAFHTQDSYYPAWITEDSYTLVGRKLKPRTEMIAENHWTCHPYEWGYADNFSPVDRLTDDDNPTAAITGNHFRISDAVTYDGRPAELKYIDFVKIQTGVQATVGWLGELSTEVCGVSDYNLLKER
;
A
#
# COMPACT_ATOMS: atom_id res chain seq x y z
N PRO A 1 32.36 -16.85 -12.78
CA PRO A 1 32.12 -17.34 -11.43
C PRO A 1 31.61 -16.19 -10.56
N ALA A 2 30.50 -16.43 -9.83
CA ALA A 2 29.99 -15.47 -8.85
C ALA A 2 30.94 -15.47 -7.63
N CYS A 3 31.34 -14.30 -7.16
CA CYS A 3 32.04 -14.16 -5.90
C CYS A 3 30.99 -13.99 -4.80
N ILE A 4 30.95 -14.92 -3.86
CA ILE A 4 30.07 -14.85 -2.70
C ILE A 4 30.92 -14.39 -1.52
N LEU A 5 30.55 -13.23 -0.96
CA LEU A 5 31.10 -12.70 0.28
C LEU A 5 30.11 -12.96 1.39
N ALA A 6 30.53 -13.59 2.47
CA ALA A 6 29.73 -13.81 3.66
C ALA A 6 30.09 -12.77 4.72
N PHE A 7 29.10 -12.10 5.28
CA PHE A 7 29.25 -11.24 6.43
C PHE A 7 28.34 -11.76 7.55
N THR A 8 28.93 -12.00 8.72
CA THR A 8 28.17 -12.40 9.92
C THR A 8 28.30 -11.28 10.94
N PRO A 9 27.20 -10.59 11.26
CA PRO A 9 27.21 -9.56 12.28
C PRO A 9 27.66 -10.14 13.64
N PRO A 10 28.50 -9.43 14.40
CA PRO A 10 28.98 -9.90 15.71
C PRO A 10 27.92 -9.78 16.83
N ALA A 11 26.89 -8.97 16.65
CA ALA A 11 25.80 -8.72 17.61
C ALA A 11 24.61 -8.12 16.86
N GLU A 12 23.49 -7.94 17.57
CA GLU A 12 22.36 -7.17 17.11
C GLU A 12 22.75 -5.73 16.83
N GLY A 13 22.17 -5.11 15.80
CA GLY A 13 22.43 -3.74 15.42
C GLY A 13 22.49 -3.49 13.92
N THR A 14 22.75 -2.26 13.55
CA THR A 14 22.86 -1.83 12.17
C THR A 14 24.32 -1.68 11.76
N TYR A 15 24.70 -2.35 10.69
CA TYR A 15 26.07 -2.39 10.17
C TYR A 15 26.11 -1.78 8.77
N ARG A 16 27.05 -0.87 8.55
CA ARG A 16 27.38 -0.39 7.21
C ARG A 16 28.53 -1.24 6.68
N VAL A 17 28.24 -2.03 5.64
CA VAL A 17 29.20 -2.92 4.98
C VAL A 17 29.62 -2.28 3.68
N GLU A 18 30.95 -2.22 3.47
CA GLU A 18 31.54 -1.75 2.24
C GLU A 18 32.19 -2.92 1.50
N ALA A 19 31.75 -3.15 0.26
CA ALA A 19 32.38 -4.13 -0.63
C ALA A 19 33.21 -3.37 -1.68
N VAL A 20 34.51 -3.57 -1.67
CA VAL A 20 35.43 -2.98 -2.65
C VAL A 20 35.85 -4.07 -3.63
N MET A 21 35.57 -3.84 -4.90
CA MET A 21 35.96 -4.70 -6.01
C MET A 21 37.06 -4.01 -6.82
N THR A 22 38.21 -4.63 -6.90
CA THR A 22 39.36 -4.10 -7.66
C THR A 22 39.82 -5.08 -8.72
N ASN A 23 40.24 -4.54 -9.85
CA ASN A 23 41.07 -5.22 -10.82
C ASN A 23 42.19 -4.29 -11.30
N SER A 24 43.00 -4.71 -12.28
CA SER A 24 44.14 -3.91 -12.78
C SER A 24 43.77 -2.54 -13.37
N TYR A 25 42.50 -2.26 -13.59
CA TYR A 25 42.02 -1.09 -14.32
C TYR A 25 40.95 -0.27 -13.59
N VAL A 26 40.16 -0.89 -12.71
CA VAL A 26 38.99 -0.26 -12.07
C VAL A 26 38.85 -0.71 -10.63
N GLU A 27 38.58 0.24 -9.76
CA GLU A 27 38.06 -0.01 -8.42
C GLU A 27 36.60 0.46 -8.36
N ARG A 28 35.72 -0.38 -7.76
CA ARG A 28 34.34 -0.04 -7.48
C ARG A 28 34.01 -0.37 -6.04
N THR A 29 33.42 0.59 -5.35
CA THR A 29 32.92 0.44 -3.99
C THR A 29 31.40 0.39 -4.02
N GLN A 30 30.85 -0.58 -3.30
CA GLN A 30 29.41 -0.69 -3.03
C GLN A 30 29.19 -0.66 -1.54
N HIS A 31 28.21 0.10 -1.08
CA HIS A 31 27.80 0.17 0.32
C HIS A 31 26.50 -0.59 0.51
N PHE A 32 26.42 -1.34 1.60
CA PHE A 32 25.23 -2.05 2.04
C PHE A 32 24.94 -1.70 3.50
N THR A 33 23.67 -1.60 3.86
CA THR A 33 23.22 -1.57 5.25
C THR A 33 22.71 -2.97 5.59
N VAL A 34 23.22 -3.53 6.67
CA VAL A 34 22.78 -4.84 7.19
C VAL A 34 22.20 -4.62 8.58
N HIS A 35 20.95 -4.95 8.76
CA HIS A 35 20.28 -4.94 10.06
C HIS A 35 20.37 -6.36 10.63
N CYS A 36 20.96 -6.50 11.82
CA CYS A 36 20.96 -7.73 12.58
C CYS A 36 19.94 -7.61 13.71
N CYS A 37 18.77 -8.17 13.49
CA CYS A 37 17.65 -8.11 14.42
C CYS A 37 17.72 -9.28 15.43
N PRO A 38 17.05 -9.17 16.59
CA PRO A 38 16.81 -10.28 17.50
C PRO A 38 16.15 -11.46 16.79
N ALA A 39 16.15 -12.61 17.45
CA ALA A 39 15.42 -13.77 16.94
C ALA A 39 13.94 -13.42 16.72
N GLU A 40 13.38 -13.86 15.60
CA GLU A 40 11.95 -13.69 15.29
C GLU A 40 11.08 -14.13 16.48
N GLY A 41 10.10 -13.31 16.83
CA GLY A 41 9.22 -13.53 17.97
C GLY A 41 9.65 -12.85 19.26
N THR A 42 10.84 -12.23 19.32
CA THR A 42 11.30 -11.50 20.51
C THR A 42 10.33 -10.38 20.91
N TYR A 43 9.79 -9.65 19.94
CA TYR A 43 8.87 -8.53 20.17
C TYR A 43 7.42 -8.85 19.80
N ARG A 44 7.11 -10.14 19.57
CA ARG A 44 5.73 -10.57 19.29
C ARG A 44 4.80 -10.21 20.43
N ARG A 45 3.68 -9.61 20.09
CA ARG A 45 2.63 -9.17 21.01
C ARG A 45 1.42 -10.08 20.91
N THR A 46 1.20 -10.91 21.91
CA THR A 46 0.03 -11.81 21.94
C THR A 46 -1.25 -10.99 22.14
N PRO A 47 -2.33 -11.25 21.37
CA PRO A 47 -3.60 -10.58 21.59
C PRO A 47 -4.16 -10.88 22.96
N SER A 48 -4.81 -9.88 23.57
CA SER A 48 -5.53 -9.97 24.82
C SER A 48 -7.04 -10.07 24.58
N PRO A 49 -7.86 -10.44 25.58
CA PRO A 49 -9.31 -10.40 25.45
C PRO A 49 -9.90 -9.01 25.12
N ALA A 50 -9.12 -7.94 25.33
CA ALA A 50 -9.49 -6.57 25.00
C ALA A 50 -9.03 -6.14 23.61
N SER A 51 -8.17 -6.91 22.95
CA SER A 51 -7.64 -6.59 21.63
C SER A 51 -8.77 -6.56 20.59
N SER A 52 -8.73 -5.57 19.72
CA SER A 52 -9.66 -5.43 18.61
C SER A 52 -9.18 -6.25 17.41
N ALA A 53 -10.09 -6.89 16.68
CA ALA A 53 -9.73 -7.45 15.38
C ALA A 53 -9.39 -6.34 14.36
N ARG A 54 -9.95 -5.13 14.49
CA ARG A 54 -9.64 -3.99 13.62
C ARG A 54 -8.34 -3.33 14.03
N CYS A 55 -7.61 -2.80 13.05
CA CYS A 55 -6.44 -1.96 13.30
C CYS A 55 -6.79 -0.80 14.24
N ASP A 56 -5.89 -0.46 15.14
CA ASP A 56 -6.10 0.54 16.18
C ASP A 56 -5.42 1.88 15.89
N LYS A 57 -4.44 1.91 14.99
CA LYS A 57 -3.68 3.12 14.71
C LYS A 57 -3.28 3.27 13.25
N VAL A 58 -3.43 4.48 12.73
CA VAL A 58 -2.83 4.93 11.47
C VAL A 58 -1.50 5.61 11.79
N TYR A 59 -0.42 5.11 11.19
CA TYR A 59 0.94 5.62 11.35
C TYR A 59 1.33 6.58 10.24
N GLU A 60 0.84 6.34 9.03
CA GLU A 60 1.10 7.17 7.86
C GLU A 60 -0.13 7.22 6.96
N PHE A 61 -0.42 8.39 6.42
CA PHE A 61 -1.34 8.58 5.31
C PHE A 61 -0.73 9.59 4.35
N THR A 62 -0.15 9.07 3.28
CA THR A 62 0.43 9.85 2.19
C THR A 62 -0.40 9.64 0.93
N ALA A 63 -1.45 10.45 0.75
CA ALA A 63 -2.27 10.37 -0.45
C ALA A 63 -1.51 10.83 -1.70
N ALA A 64 -1.76 10.18 -2.82
CA ALA A 64 -1.52 10.78 -4.13
C ALA A 64 -2.65 11.77 -4.46
N PRO A 65 -2.46 12.67 -5.43
CA PRO A 65 -3.55 13.56 -5.87
C PRO A 65 -4.76 12.78 -6.34
N GLY A 66 -5.96 13.23 -5.97
CA GLY A 66 -7.19 12.54 -6.32
C GLY A 66 -8.44 13.35 -6.03
N GLN A 67 -9.52 12.98 -6.71
CA GLN A 67 -10.81 13.71 -6.65
C GLN A 67 -11.46 13.68 -5.26
N PHE A 68 -11.13 12.69 -4.41
CA PHE A 68 -11.63 12.61 -3.03
C PHE A 68 -10.67 13.21 -2.00
N VAL A 69 -9.46 13.61 -2.44
CA VAL A 69 -8.47 14.25 -1.57
C VAL A 69 -8.90 15.69 -1.30
N ASN A 70 -8.83 16.15 -0.05
CA ASN A 70 -9.30 17.45 0.43
C ASN A 70 -10.82 17.71 0.28
N GLU A 71 -11.62 16.74 -0.15
CA GLU A 71 -13.04 16.97 -0.42
C GLU A 71 -13.85 17.15 0.87
N ARG A 72 -13.78 16.19 1.77
CA ARG A 72 -14.55 16.18 3.04
C ARG A 72 -13.77 16.73 4.21
N TYR A 73 -12.49 16.82 4.06
CA TYR A 73 -11.55 17.17 5.10
C TYR A 73 -10.26 17.69 4.48
N THR A 74 -9.80 18.82 5.00
CA THR A 74 -8.52 19.39 4.59
C THR A 74 -7.57 19.35 5.78
N ALA A 75 -6.68 18.34 5.79
CA ALA A 75 -5.60 18.26 6.75
C ALA A 75 -4.58 19.37 6.51
N THR A 76 -3.98 19.90 7.54
CA THR A 76 -2.92 20.91 7.45
C THR A 76 -1.53 20.31 7.72
N ASP A 77 -1.49 19.09 8.23
CA ASP A 77 -0.26 18.34 8.50
C ASP A 77 -0.53 16.83 8.46
N ALA A 78 0.54 16.04 8.48
CA ALA A 78 0.47 14.59 8.41
C ALA A 78 -0.25 13.96 9.60
N ALA A 79 -0.13 14.53 10.80
CA ALA A 79 -0.81 13.99 11.99
C ALA A 79 -2.34 14.14 11.88
N MET A 80 -2.80 15.26 11.38
CA MET A 80 -4.23 15.48 11.09
C MET A 80 -4.72 14.55 9.98
N ALA A 81 -3.93 14.32 8.94
CA ALA A 81 -4.27 13.38 7.87
C ALA A 81 -4.43 11.94 8.41
N CYS A 82 -3.50 11.48 9.25
CA CYS A 82 -3.60 10.17 9.92
C CYS A 82 -4.83 10.08 10.84
N ALA A 83 -5.12 11.13 11.62
CA ALA A 83 -6.30 11.17 12.50
C ALA A 83 -7.60 11.09 11.70
N TYR A 84 -7.68 11.80 10.57
CA TYR A 84 -8.81 11.71 9.65
C TYR A 84 -8.98 10.28 9.12
N ALA A 85 -7.92 9.67 8.59
CA ALA A 85 -7.96 8.32 8.05
C ALA A 85 -8.40 7.29 9.12
N GLN A 86 -7.89 7.42 10.34
CA GLN A 86 -8.25 6.55 11.46
C GLN A 86 -9.73 6.67 11.82
N GLU A 87 -10.26 7.89 11.89
CA GLU A 87 -11.68 8.11 12.19
C GLU A 87 -12.57 7.54 11.09
N ARG A 88 -12.22 7.76 9.81
CA ARG A 88 -12.97 7.20 8.68
C ARG A 88 -13.06 5.68 8.75
N MET A 89 -11.94 4.99 8.96
CA MET A 89 -11.93 3.53 9.08
C MET A 89 -12.69 3.05 10.32
N ARG A 90 -12.63 3.78 11.44
CA ARG A 90 -13.41 3.47 12.65
C ARG A 90 -14.91 3.53 12.38
N GLU A 91 -15.36 4.44 11.52
CA GLU A 91 -16.75 4.56 11.07
C GLU A 91 -17.12 3.54 9.97
N GLY A 92 -16.18 2.75 9.47
CA GLY A 92 -16.36 1.88 8.31
C GLY A 92 -16.56 2.65 7.01
N ALA A 93 -16.01 3.87 6.94
CA ALA A 93 -16.08 4.73 5.77
C ALA A 93 -14.72 4.76 5.04
N TYR A 94 -14.76 4.90 3.71
CA TYR A 94 -13.55 4.83 2.90
C TYR A 94 -12.59 5.99 3.16
N VAL A 95 -11.30 5.66 3.06
CA VAL A 95 -10.16 6.56 2.90
C VAL A 95 -9.64 6.37 1.48
N SER A 96 -9.73 7.40 0.65
CA SER A 96 -9.22 7.38 -0.72
C SER A 96 -7.72 7.64 -0.71
N LEU A 97 -6.94 6.74 -1.30
CA LEU A 97 -5.49 6.88 -1.38
C LEU A 97 -5.03 7.77 -2.55
N GLY A 98 -5.95 8.12 -3.46
CA GLY A 98 -5.66 8.90 -4.66
C GLY A 98 -4.98 8.05 -5.74
N ALA A 99 -4.39 8.71 -6.74
CA ALA A 99 -3.72 8.09 -7.87
C ALA A 99 -2.56 7.17 -7.45
N PHE A 100 -1.75 6.72 -8.41
CA PHE A 100 -0.65 5.78 -8.16
C PHE A 100 0.24 6.18 -6.98
N GLY A 101 0.52 5.20 -6.14
CA GLY A 101 1.52 5.32 -5.08
C GLY A 101 0.99 5.90 -3.77
N GLY A 102 -0.22 6.51 -3.77
CA GLY A 102 -0.84 6.94 -2.52
C GLY A 102 -0.98 5.77 -1.54
N CYS A 103 -0.65 5.98 -0.27
CA CYS A 103 -0.54 4.88 0.69
C CYS A 103 -1.06 5.22 2.08
N LEU A 104 -1.44 4.16 2.79
CA LEU A 104 -1.88 4.15 4.18
C LEU A 104 -1.11 3.08 4.94
N VAL A 105 -0.57 3.42 6.11
CA VAL A 105 0.10 2.48 7.03
C VAL A 105 -0.66 2.40 8.33
N VAL A 106 -1.03 1.18 8.70
CA VAL A 106 -1.77 0.89 9.93
C VAL A 106 -1.06 -0.15 10.78
N GLY A 107 -1.41 -0.23 12.05
CA GLY A 107 -0.92 -1.25 12.98
C GLY A 107 -2.00 -1.71 13.94
N PHE A 108 -1.66 -2.73 14.72
CA PHE A 108 -2.52 -3.38 15.70
C PHE A 108 -1.90 -3.29 17.11
N ASP A 109 -2.71 -3.42 18.14
CA ASP A 109 -2.26 -3.51 19.53
C ASP A 109 -1.60 -4.88 19.85
N HIS A 110 -1.64 -5.82 18.90
CA HIS A 110 -1.09 -7.17 18.94
C HIS A 110 -0.43 -7.53 17.61
N SER A 111 0.31 -8.63 17.58
CA SER A 111 0.84 -9.21 16.34
C SER A 111 -0.21 -10.12 15.70
N VAL A 112 -0.41 -9.99 14.40
CA VAL A 112 -1.30 -10.86 13.61
C VAL A 112 -0.53 -12.11 13.22
N GLU A 113 -1.02 -13.27 13.66
CA GLU A 113 -0.35 -14.56 13.46
C GLU A 113 -0.50 -15.08 12.03
N ASN A 114 0.56 -15.70 11.52
CA ASN A 114 0.51 -16.50 10.30
C ASN A 114 0.17 -17.96 10.65
N ASP A 115 -1.09 -18.33 10.54
CA ASP A 115 -1.58 -19.72 10.75
C ASP A 115 -1.57 -20.55 9.45
N GLY A 116 -1.09 -19.98 8.33
CA GLY A 116 -1.06 -20.60 7.02
C GLY A 116 -2.35 -20.43 6.21
N GLY A 117 -3.41 -19.89 6.82
CA GLY A 117 -4.66 -19.53 6.15
C GLY A 117 -4.71 -18.06 5.73
N TYR A 118 -5.91 -17.54 5.53
CA TYR A 118 -6.13 -16.10 5.46
C TYR A 118 -6.03 -15.48 6.87
N ASN A 119 -5.18 -14.46 7.00
CA ASN A 119 -4.84 -13.84 8.29
C ASN A 119 -5.25 -12.37 8.36
N LEU A 120 -5.34 -11.71 7.22
CA LEU A 120 -5.71 -10.29 7.11
C LEU A 120 -6.94 -10.13 6.23
N ARG A 121 -7.74 -9.12 6.54
CA ARG A 121 -8.81 -8.61 5.70
C ARG A 121 -8.63 -7.11 5.52
N VAL A 122 -8.72 -6.65 4.28
CA VAL A 122 -8.77 -5.22 3.93
C VAL A 122 -10.14 -4.95 3.31
N ASP A 123 -10.93 -4.11 3.97
CA ASP A 123 -12.22 -3.67 3.48
C ASP A 123 -12.04 -2.52 2.47
N GLY A 124 -12.68 -2.62 1.34
CA GLY A 124 -12.74 -1.61 0.27
C GLY A 124 -14.18 -1.35 -0.14
N ASN A 125 -14.39 -0.70 -1.28
CA ASN A 125 -15.71 -0.44 -1.82
C ASN A 125 -15.90 -1.00 -3.25
N SER A 126 -15.01 -1.90 -3.69
CA SER A 126 -15.07 -2.51 -5.01
C SER A 126 -16.38 -3.27 -5.27
N PHE A 127 -16.86 -3.20 -6.49
CA PHE A 127 -18.02 -3.93 -6.99
C PHE A 127 -17.77 -4.39 -8.43
N GLU A 128 -18.69 -5.15 -9.00
CA GLU A 128 -18.55 -5.64 -10.37
C GLU A 128 -18.35 -4.49 -11.37
N GLY A 129 -17.20 -4.50 -12.07
CA GLY A 129 -16.81 -3.45 -13.01
C GLY A 129 -16.10 -2.25 -12.39
N SER A 130 -15.85 -2.26 -11.07
CA SER A 130 -15.08 -1.23 -10.37
C SER A 130 -14.06 -1.87 -9.44
N SER A 131 -12.90 -2.21 -9.99
CA SER A 131 -11.74 -2.71 -9.23
C SER A 131 -10.61 -1.70 -9.31
N GLU A 132 -10.13 -1.25 -8.14
CA GLU A 132 -9.14 -0.18 -7.99
C GLU A 132 -7.97 -0.67 -7.11
N PRO A 133 -7.12 -1.57 -7.65
CA PRO A 133 -6.27 -2.48 -6.88
C PRO A 133 -5.22 -1.76 -6.04
N GLY A 134 -5.23 -2.06 -4.74
CA GLY A 134 -4.20 -1.70 -3.78
C GLY A 134 -3.24 -2.85 -3.52
N ILE A 135 -1.95 -2.59 -3.61
CA ILE A 135 -0.89 -3.53 -3.21
C ILE A 135 -0.79 -3.51 -1.69
N VAL A 136 -0.69 -4.69 -1.09
CA VAL A 136 -0.59 -4.85 0.36
C VAL A 136 0.82 -5.27 0.74
N TRP A 137 1.38 -4.58 1.72
CA TRP A 137 2.68 -4.85 2.30
C TRP A 137 2.52 -5.12 3.80
N VAL A 138 3.38 -5.94 4.34
CA VAL A 138 3.39 -6.27 5.77
C VAL A 138 4.78 -6.11 6.36
N MET A 139 4.85 -5.85 7.67
CA MET A 139 6.10 -5.64 8.40
C MET A 139 5.98 -6.22 9.81
N GLN A 140 7.06 -6.80 10.31
CA GLN A 140 7.26 -7.10 11.74
C GLN A 140 7.93 -5.91 12.42
N ASP A 141 7.59 -5.66 13.67
CA ASP A 141 8.37 -4.79 14.56
C ASP A 141 9.61 -5.58 15.02
N GLU A 142 10.72 -5.46 14.25
CA GLU A 142 11.94 -6.24 14.47
C GLU A 142 12.82 -5.66 15.58
N ASN A 143 12.61 -4.38 15.94
CA ASN A 143 13.42 -3.66 16.92
C ASN A 143 12.65 -3.36 18.23
N GLY A 144 11.33 -3.62 18.28
CA GLY A 144 10.48 -3.47 19.46
C GLY A 144 10.15 -2.02 19.83
N ASN A 145 10.28 -1.08 18.88
CA ASN A 145 10.01 0.33 19.13
C ASN A 145 8.56 0.73 18.86
N GLY A 146 7.74 -0.17 18.29
CA GLY A 146 6.33 0.06 17.99
C GLY A 146 6.10 1.02 16.82
N LEU A 147 7.09 1.19 15.92
CA LEU A 147 7.04 2.04 14.74
C LEU A 147 7.22 1.21 13.45
N PRO A 148 6.60 1.60 12.33
CA PRO A 148 6.73 0.90 11.05
C PRO A 148 8.00 1.33 10.30
N ASP A 149 9.17 1.15 10.91
CA ASP A 149 10.47 1.58 10.40
C ASP A 149 11.44 0.42 10.10
N ASP A 150 10.93 -0.81 10.12
CA ASP A 150 11.66 -2.04 9.80
C ASP A 150 11.47 -2.47 8.33
N THR A 151 11.58 -3.77 8.03
CA THR A 151 11.54 -4.29 6.66
C THR A 151 10.11 -4.54 6.17
N TRP A 152 9.73 -3.91 5.06
CA TRP A 152 8.49 -4.18 4.36
C TRP A 152 8.60 -5.38 3.42
N TYR A 153 7.60 -6.26 3.46
CA TYR A 153 7.43 -7.40 2.57
C TYR A 153 6.11 -7.26 1.82
N GLU A 154 6.15 -7.40 0.49
CA GLU A 154 4.94 -7.38 -0.32
C GLU A 154 4.22 -8.71 -0.20
N LEU A 155 2.89 -8.67 -0.03
CA LEU A 155 2.05 -9.84 -0.22
C LEU A 155 1.81 -10.03 -1.72
N LYS A 156 2.19 -11.20 -2.25
CA LYS A 156 2.00 -11.49 -3.69
C LYS A 156 0.53 -11.39 -4.08
N GLY A 157 0.31 -10.77 -5.24
CA GLY A 157 -0.94 -10.90 -5.96
C GLY A 157 -0.73 -11.64 -7.29
N SER A 158 -1.82 -11.84 -8.03
CA SER A 158 -1.83 -12.61 -9.29
C SER A 158 -0.89 -12.07 -10.37
N GLU A 159 -0.59 -10.78 -10.35
CA GLU A 159 0.28 -10.12 -11.34
C GLU A 159 1.75 -10.03 -10.89
N TRP A 160 2.07 -10.58 -9.72
CA TRP A 160 3.43 -10.49 -9.20
C TRP A 160 4.42 -11.23 -10.12
N GLY A 161 5.50 -10.55 -10.51
CA GLY A 161 6.48 -11.08 -11.48
C GLY A 161 6.00 -11.12 -12.93
N GLY A 162 4.80 -10.61 -13.21
CA GLY A 162 4.26 -10.50 -14.56
C GLY A 162 5.08 -9.54 -15.45
N ALA A 163 5.13 -9.78 -16.76
CA ALA A 163 5.92 -8.99 -17.70
C ALA A 163 5.50 -7.51 -17.78
N GLU A 164 4.26 -7.20 -17.43
CA GLU A 164 3.71 -5.84 -17.46
C GLU A 164 3.71 -5.17 -16.07
N THR A 165 4.11 -5.90 -15.01
CA THR A 165 4.32 -5.34 -13.68
C THR A 165 5.67 -4.66 -13.61
N ARG A 166 5.72 -3.43 -13.08
CA ARG A 166 6.96 -2.67 -12.91
C ARG A 166 7.32 -2.58 -11.44
N LEU A 167 8.56 -2.96 -11.14
CA LEU A 167 9.19 -2.68 -9.85
C LEU A 167 9.66 -1.22 -9.83
N ASP A 168 9.69 -0.60 -8.67
CA ASP A 168 10.27 0.73 -8.46
C ASP A 168 9.74 1.79 -9.45
N TYR A 169 8.48 1.64 -9.90
CA TYR A 169 7.84 2.68 -10.67
C TYR A 169 7.65 3.91 -9.78
N ALA A 170 8.07 5.06 -10.26
CA ALA A 170 8.08 6.30 -9.50
C ALA A 170 7.30 7.38 -10.25
N VAL A 171 6.37 8.03 -9.55
CA VAL A 171 5.61 9.17 -10.08
C VAL A 171 5.88 10.40 -9.22
N THR A 172 6.27 11.50 -9.86
CA THR A 172 6.41 12.80 -9.22
C THR A 172 5.19 13.65 -9.56
N TYR A 173 4.48 14.09 -8.54
CA TYR A 173 3.33 14.99 -8.63
C TYR A 173 3.74 16.41 -8.32
N TYR A 174 3.25 17.37 -9.11
CA TYR A 174 3.60 18.78 -8.98
C TYR A 174 2.39 19.60 -8.50
N ARG A 175 2.63 20.45 -7.50
CA ARG A 175 1.59 21.33 -6.96
C ARG A 175 1.06 22.26 -8.06
N PRO A 176 -0.28 22.35 -8.25
CA PRO A 176 -0.88 23.31 -9.16
C PRO A 176 -0.60 24.75 -8.74
N ALA A 177 -0.48 25.66 -9.71
CA ALA A 177 -0.21 27.07 -9.45
C ALA A 177 -1.40 27.81 -8.79
N GLY A 178 -2.60 27.23 -8.84
CA GLY A 178 -3.81 27.81 -8.23
C GLY A 178 -4.97 26.84 -8.16
N PRO A 179 -6.09 27.27 -7.56
CA PRO A 179 -7.30 26.47 -7.42
C PRO A 179 -7.88 26.02 -8.77
N GLY A 180 -8.56 24.87 -8.75
CA GLY A 180 -9.30 24.37 -9.90
C GLY A 180 -8.44 23.93 -11.07
N GLN A 181 -7.17 23.63 -10.82
CA GLN A 181 -6.24 23.18 -11.85
C GLN A 181 -5.90 21.68 -11.67
N PRO A 182 -5.67 20.96 -12.79
CA PRO A 182 -5.21 19.58 -12.74
C PRO A 182 -3.83 19.47 -12.09
N VAL A 183 -3.55 18.32 -11.47
CA VAL A 183 -2.23 18.01 -10.91
C VAL A 183 -1.39 17.32 -11.97
N ILE A 184 -0.33 17.97 -12.41
CA ILE A 184 0.62 17.41 -13.38
C ILE A 184 1.49 16.36 -12.69
N TRP A 185 1.86 15.31 -13.43
CA TRP A 185 2.82 14.32 -12.98
C TRP A 185 3.81 13.92 -14.08
N THR A 186 4.97 13.44 -13.65
CA THR A 186 5.96 12.77 -14.49
C THR A 186 6.38 11.46 -13.84
N ASP A 187 6.86 10.50 -14.63
CA ASP A 187 7.34 9.22 -14.11
C ASP A 187 8.80 8.94 -14.45
N ASN A 188 9.38 7.92 -13.84
CA ASN A 188 10.76 7.49 -14.09
C ASN A 188 10.93 6.68 -15.38
N GLU A 189 9.87 6.41 -16.13
CA GLU A 189 9.90 5.79 -17.47
C GLU A 189 9.87 6.83 -18.61
N GLY A 190 9.82 8.14 -18.26
CA GLY A 190 9.77 9.25 -19.22
C GLY A 190 8.34 9.62 -19.63
N GLY A 191 7.35 9.08 -18.96
CA GLY A 191 5.94 9.44 -19.11
C GLY A 191 5.58 10.73 -18.38
N SER A 192 4.48 11.33 -18.80
CA SER A 192 3.87 12.49 -18.14
C SER A 192 2.37 12.51 -18.38
N GLY A 193 1.65 13.16 -17.48
CA GLY A 193 0.20 13.32 -17.58
C GLY A 193 -0.34 14.21 -16.49
N ARG A 194 -1.59 14.05 -16.20
CA ARG A 194 -2.26 14.84 -15.18
C ARG A 194 -3.40 14.07 -14.51
N VAL A 195 -3.65 14.36 -13.25
CA VAL A 195 -4.90 14.06 -12.56
C VAL A 195 -5.86 15.22 -12.89
N GLU A 196 -6.91 14.90 -13.62
CA GLU A 196 -7.86 15.91 -14.13
C GLU A 196 -8.65 16.54 -12.98
N TYR A 197 -8.92 17.83 -13.08
CA TYR A 197 -9.84 18.52 -12.19
C TYR A 197 -11.28 18.35 -12.71
N LEU A 198 -12.17 17.83 -11.87
CA LEU A 198 -13.54 17.42 -12.25
C LEU A 198 -14.60 18.29 -11.53
N PRO A 199 -14.75 19.57 -11.87
CA PRO A 199 -15.58 20.51 -11.11
C PRO A 199 -17.09 20.21 -11.14
N ALA A 200 -17.53 19.31 -12.01
CA ALA A 200 -18.93 18.88 -12.05
C ALA A 200 -19.31 17.97 -10.88
N PHE A 201 -18.33 17.32 -10.25
CA PHE A 201 -18.54 16.32 -9.21
C PHE A 201 -17.79 16.65 -7.92
N HIS A 202 -16.57 17.19 -8.02
CA HIS A 202 -15.66 17.42 -6.91
C HIS A 202 -15.11 18.84 -6.98
N THR A 203 -15.59 19.71 -6.10
CA THR A 203 -15.44 21.18 -6.20
C THR A 203 -14.41 21.77 -5.23
N GLN A 204 -13.68 20.95 -4.46
CA GLN A 204 -12.61 21.46 -3.60
C GLN A 204 -11.51 22.14 -4.43
N ASP A 205 -10.81 23.10 -3.84
CA ASP A 205 -9.85 23.95 -4.54
C ASP A 205 -8.70 23.19 -5.21
N SER A 206 -8.28 22.06 -4.65
CA SER A 206 -7.17 21.28 -5.18
C SER A 206 -7.30 19.81 -4.84
N TYR A 207 -6.86 18.94 -5.77
CA TYR A 207 -6.70 17.50 -5.56
C TYR A 207 -5.28 17.14 -5.05
N TYR A 208 -4.37 18.11 -5.01
CA TYR A 208 -3.05 17.92 -4.39
C TYR A 208 -3.22 17.94 -2.87
N PRO A 209 -2.72 16.95 -2.12
CA PRO A 209 -2.93 16.86 -0.68
C PRO A 209 -2.47 18.12 0.04
N ALA A 210 -3.35 18.76 0.81
CA ALA A 210 -3.05 20.05 1.45
C ALA A 210 -1.99 19.94 2.56
N TRP A 211 -1.81 18.77 3.14
CA TRP A 211 -0.81 18.51 4.19
C TRP A 211 0.60 18.23 3.67
N ILE A 212 0.77 18.07 2.35
CA ILE A 212 2.08 18.02 1.72
C ILE A 212 2.48 19.45 1.38
N THR A 213 3.57 19.95 1.97
CA THR A 213 3.99 21.34 1.86
C THR A 213 4.92 21.61 0.69
N GLU A 214 5.57 20.58 0.17
CA GLU A 214 6.50 20.63 -0.94
C GLU A 214 5.79 20.97 -2.25
N ASP A 215 6.49 21.65 -3.17
CA ASP A 215 5.97 21.97 -4.51
C ASP A 215 5.85 20.75 -5.42
N SER A 216 6.53 19.66 -5.05
CA SER A 216 6.41 18.35 -5.68
C SER A 216 6.81 17.26 -4.72
N TYR A 217 6.26 16.06 -4.90
CA TYR A 217 6.68 14.87 -4.17
C TYR A 217 6.62 13.64 -5.06
N THR A 218 7.45 12.64 -4.75
CA THR A 218 7.57 11.42 -5.54
C THR A 218 7.07 10.24 -4.72
N LEU A 219 6.17 9.47 -5.30
CA LEU A 219 5.71 8.20 -4.76
C LEU A 219 6.31 7.06 -5.57
N VAL A 220 6.80 6.05 -4.86
CA VAL A 220 7.45 4.87 -5.47
C VAL A 220 6.71 3.63 -5.05
N GLY A 221 6.50 2.70 -5.97
CA GLY A 221 5.81 1.46 -5.68
C GLY A 221 5.84 0.49 -6.85
N ARG A 222 5.07 -0.58 -6.70
CA ARG A 222 4.86 -1.54 -7.78
C ARG A 222 3.68 -1.09 -8.65
N LYS A 223 3.92 -0.92 -9.96
CA LYS A 223 2.85 -0.60 -10.91
C LYS A 223 2.32 -1.87 -11.57
N LEU A 224 1.03 -2.07 -11.46
CA LEU A 224 0.27 -3.07 -12.21
C LEU A 224 -0.17 -2.50 -13.56
N LYS A 225 -0.43 -3.39 -14.53
CA LYS A 225 -1.11 -3.00 -15.75
C LYS A 225 -2.57 -2.67 -15.44
N PRO A 226 -3.07 -1.46 -15.78
CA PRO A 226 -4.48 -1.15 -15.61
C PRO A 226 -5.38 -2.10 -16.42
N ARG A 227 -6.49 -2.50 -15.85
CA ARG A 227 -7.51 -3.34 -16.49
C ARG A 227 -8.79 -2.56 -16.79
N THR A 228 -8.61 -1.31 -17.22
CA THR A 228 -9.72 -0.40 -17.58
C THR A 228 -10.09 -0.59 -19.04
N GLU A 229 -11.39 -0.60 -19.33
CA GLU A 229 -11.95 -0.72 -20.68
C GLU A 229 -13.14 0.21 -20.83
N MET A 230 -13.24 0.91 -21.96
CA MET A 230 -14.43 1.65 -22.34
C MET A 230 -15.33 0.73 -23.15
N ILE A 231 -16.36 0.18 -22.50
CA ILE A 231 -17.28 -0.82 -23.10
C ILE A 231 -18.39 -0.20 -23.95
N ALA A 232 -18.66 1.09 -23.76
CA ALA A 232 -19.57 1.91 -24.60
C ALA A 232 -19.14 3.38 -24.46
N GLU A 233 -19.73 4.28 -25.26
CA GLU A 233 -19.45 5.72 -25.16
C GLU A 233 -19.68 6.20 -23.73
N ASN A 234 -18.64 6.74 -23.10
CA ASN A 234 -18.61 7.20 -21.69
C ASN A 234 -18.98 6.13 -20.65
N HIS A 235 -18.92 4.85 -21.00
CA HIS A 235 -19.17 3.75 -20.08
C HIS A 235 -17.89 2.94 -19.90
N TRP A 236 -17.34 3.02 -18.73
CA TRP A 236 -16.08 2.37 -18.37
C TRP A 236 -16.31 1.18 -17.43
N THR A 237 -15.45 0.19 -17.51
CA THR A 237 -15.33 -0.91 -16.56
C THR A 237 -13.89 -1.09 -16.13
N CYS A 238 -13.68 -1.42 -14.87
CA CYS A 238 -12.38 -1.77 -14.29
C CYS A 238 -12.45 -3.24 -13.89
N HIS A 239 -11.88 -4.10 -14.74
CA HIS A 239 -11.90 -5.55 -14.53
C HIS A 239 -11.09 -5.96 -13.31
N PRO A 240 -11.52 -6.98 -12.55
CA PRO A 240 -10.82 -7.45 -11.38
C PRO A 240 -9.50 -8.14 -11.75
N TYR A 241 -8.56 -8.08 -10.82
CA TYR A 241 -7.40 -8.96 -10.75
C TYR A 241 -7.82 -10.25 -10.05
N GLU A 242 -7.13 -11.34 -10.34
CA GLU A 242 -7.59 -12.64 -9.90
C GLU A 242 -7.57 -12.78 -8.36
N TRP A 243 -6.47 -12.34 -7.71
CA TRP A 243 -6.32 -12.37 -6.25
C TRP A 243 -5.16 -11.48 -5.78
N GLY A 244 -5.15 -11.18 -4.46
CA GLY A 244 -4.01 -10.59 -3.76
C GLY A 244 -3.92 -9.07 -3.83
N TYR A 245 -5.03 -8.39 -4.07
CA TYR A 245 -5.10 -6.92 -4.07
C TYR A 245 -6.27 -6.43 -3.23
N ALA A 246 -6.06 -5.35 -2.49
CA ALA A 246 -7.13 -4.64 -1.80
C ALA A 246 -8.03 -3.90 -2.81
N ASP A 247 -9.26 -3.61 -2.43
CA ASP A 247 -10.25 -2.88 -3.23
C ASP A 247 -10.44 -3.46 -4.65
N ASN A 248 -10.49 -4.77 -4.70
CA ASN A 248 -10.53 -5.55 -5.92
C ASN A 248 -11.70 -6.53 -5.88
N PHE A 249 -12.55 -6.52 -6.90
CA PHE A 249 -13.69 -7.44 -7.01
C PHE A 249 -13.22 -8.85 -7.41
N SER A 250 -12.28 -9.40 -6.61
CA SER A 250 -11.64 -10.70 -6.86
C SER A 250 -12.63 -11.86 -6.84
N PRO A 251 -12.49 -12.82 -7.75
CA PRO A 251 -13.26 -14.05 -7.69
C PRO A 251 -12.71 -15.07 -6.67
N VAL A 252 -11.55 -14.82 -6.06
CA VAL A 252 -10.81 -15.80 -5.25
C VAL A 252 -10.77 -15.44 -3.77
N ASP A 253 -10.39 -14.20 -3.43
CA ASP A 253 -10.07 -13.79 -2.05
C ASP A 253 -11.15 -12.91 -1.38
N ARG A 254 -12.30 -12.73 -2.04
CA ARG A 254 -13.52 -12.21 -1.43
C ARG A 254 -14.33 -13.41 -0.93
N LEU A 255 -14.27 -13.65 0.40
CA LEU A 255 -14.92 -14.84 0.97
C LEU A 255 -16.41 -14.58 1.19
N THR A 256 -17.27 -15.45 0.64
CA THR A 256 -18.73 -15.28 0.67
C THR A 256 -19.36 -15.39 2.05
N ASP A 257 -18.71 -16.08 2.98
CA ASP A 257 -19.17 -16.23 4.35
C ASP A 257 -19.05 -14.94 5.18
N ASP A 258 -18.13 -14.06 4.78
CA ASP A 258 -17.87 -12.79 5.44
C ASP A 258 -18.52 -11.61 4.74
N ASP A 259 -18.86 -11.79 3.46
CA ASP A 259 -19.33 -10.72 2.60
C ASP A 259 -20.84 -10.87 2.34
N ASN A 260 -21.61 -9.90 2.79
CA ASN A 260 -22.93 -9.69 2.22
C ASN A 260 -22.74 -9.20 0.77
N PRO A 261 -23.15 -9.97 -0.25
CA PRO A 261 -22.94 -9.58 -1.66
C PRO A 261 -23.66 -8.27 -2.04
N THR A 262 -24.55 -7.78 -1.16
CA THR A 262 -25.23 -6.50 -1.31
C THR A 262 -24.64 -5.39 -0.42
N ALA A 263 -23.58 -5.70 0.34
CA ALA A 263 -22.92 -4.70 1.17
C ALA A 263 -22.15 -3.70 0.29
N ALA A 264 -22.21 -2.44 0.65
CA ALA A 264 -21.44 -1.39 -0.01
C ALA A 264 -19.93 -1.49 0.30
N ILE A 265 -19.56 -2.24 1.34
CA ILE A 265 -18.18 -2.46 1.77
C ILE A 265 -17.89 -3.95 1.64
N THR A 266 -16.83 -4.28 0.93
CA THR A 266 -16.41 -5.66 0.68
C THR A 266 -14.94 -5.83 1.05
N GLY A 267 -14.55 -7.00 1.56
CA GLY A 267 -13.18 -7.27 2.01
C GLY A 267 -12.45 -8.23 1.08
N ASN A 268 -11.17 -7.93 0.83
CA ASN A 268 -10.23 -8.87 0.26
C ASN A 268 -9.40 -9.50 1.38
N HIS A 269 -9.15 -10.80 1.28
CA HIS A 269 -8.44 -11.56 2.31
C HIS A 269 -7.02 -11.90 1.85
N PHE A 270 -6.07 -11.84 2.77
CA PHE A 270 -4.65 -12.03 2.48
C PHE A 270 -4.02 -13.05 3.42
N ARG A 271 -3.01 -13.77 2.88
CA ARG A 271 -2.19 -14.69 3.64
C ARG A 271 -0.84 -14.05 3.92
N ILE A 272 -0.42 -14.03 5.18
CA ILE A 272 0.94 -13.58 5.53
C ILE A 272 2.00 -14.47 4.86
N SER A 273 1.69 -15.75 4.62
CA SER A 273 2.58 -16.68 3.89
C SER A 273 2.84 -16.30 2.43
N ASP A 274 2.07 -15.37 1.84
CA ASP A 274 2.35 -14.83 0.51
C ASP A 274 3.38 -13.69 0.52
N ALA A 275 3.92 -13.34 1.70
CA ALA A 275 4.95 -12.33 1.85
C ALA A 275 6.25 -12.71 1.16
N VAL A 276 6.81 -11.75 0.41
CA VAL A 276 8.06 -11.95 -0.33
C VAL A 276 9.06 -10.84 -0.07
N THR A 277 10.33 -11.21 -0.15
CA THR A 277 11.44 -10.27 -0.22
C THR A 277 11.44 -9.53 -1.57
N TYR A 278 12.20 -8.45 -1.68
CA TYR A 278 12.30 -7.67 -2.91
C TYR A 278 12.69 -8.52 -4.14
N ASP A 279 13.54 -9.53 -3.97
CA ASP A 279 13.96 -10.47 -5.02
C ASP A 279 13.00 -11.67 -5.21
N GLY A 280 11.87 -11.66 -4.52
CA GLY A 280 10.75 -12.60 -4.71
C GLY A 280 10.87 -13.92 -3.99
N ARG A 281 11.81 -14.07 -3.08
CA ARG A 281 11.87 -15.25 -2.22
C ARG A 281 10.80 -15.14 -1.11
N PRO A 282 10.23 -16.27 -0.65
CA PRO A 282 9.35 -16.25 0.52
C PRO A 282 10.03 -15.58 1.72
N ALA A 283 9.31 -14.71 2.42
CA ALA A 283 9.82 -14.06 3.63
C ALA A 283 9.68 -14.94 4.88
N GLU A 284 8.81 -15.97 4.83
CA GLU A 284 8.58 -16.95 5.90
C GLU A 284 8.22 -16.35 7.27
N LEU A 285 7.48 -15.22 7.24
CA LEU A 285 7.06 -14.49 8.45
C LEU A 285 6.09 -15.34 9.29
N LYS A 286 6.29 -15.38 10.59
CA LYS A 286 5.38 -16.05 11.55
C LYS A 286 4.25 -15.17 12.03
N TYR A 287 4.42 -13.86 11.97
CA TYR A 287 3.43 -12.84 12.36
C TYR A 287 3.77 -11.52 11.68
N ILE A 288 2.88 -10.55 11.79
CA ILE A 288 3.12 -9.16 11.37
C ILE A 288 2.54 -8.18 12.39
N ASP A 289 3.04 -6.96 12.41
CA ASP A 289 2.60 -5.88 13.30
C ASP A 289 2.00 -4.70 12.55
N PHE A 290 2.43 -4.49 11.29
CA PHE A 290 2.01 -3.36 10.46
C PHE A 290 1.59 -3.81 9.08
N VAL A 291 0.66 -3.05 8.50
CA VAL A 291 0.15 -3.25 7.13
C VAL A 291 0.21 -1.93 6.40
N LYS A 292 0.71 -1.94 5.17
CA LYS A 292 0.66 -0.82 4.23
C LYS A 292 -0.18 -1.21 3.02
N ILE A 293 -1.11 -0.33 2.64
CA ILE A 293 -1.89 -0.44 1.41
C ILE A 293 -1.48 0.72 0.50
N GLN A 294 -1.23 0.43 -0.78
CA GLN A 294 -0.77 1.43 -1.74
C GLN A 294 -1.48 1.26 -3.08
N THR A 295 -2.02 2.34 -3.66
CA THR A 295 -2.62 2.31 -5.00
C THR A 295 -1.63 1.77 -6.03
N GLY A 296 -1.97 0.67 -6.68
CA GLY A 296 -1.07 -0.10 -7.55
C GLY A 296 -1.16 0.26 -9.04
N VAL A 297 -2.03 1.17 -9.45
CA VAL A 297 -2.24 1.52 -10.86
C VAL A 297 -2.09 3.02 -11.12
N GLN A 298 -1.51 3.36 -12.29
CA GLN A 298 -1.49 4.71 -12.81
C GLN A 298 -2.44 4.76 -14.02
N ALA A 299 -3.69 5.16 -13.76
CA ALA A 299 -4.72 5.16 -14.80
C ALA A 299 -5.80 6.21 -14.53
N THR A 300 -6.49 6.57 -15.60
CA THR A 300 -7.70 7.39 -15.58
C THR A 300 -8.82 6.66 -16.32
N VAL A 301 -10.06 6.86 -15.88
CA VAL A 301 -11.27 6.26 -16.46
C VAL A 301 -12.22 7.34 -16.98
N GLY A 302 -11.73 8.11 -17.89
CA GLY A 302 -12.50 9.17 -18.55
C GLY A 302 -13.03 10.22 -17.55
N TRP A 303 -14.34 10.42 -17.54
CA TRP A 303 -15.01 11.37 -16.67
C TRP A 303 -15.09 10.95 -15.19
N LEU A 304 -14.78 9.66 -14.88
CA LEU A 304 -14.69 9.18 -13.49
C LEU A 304 -13.37 9.58 -12.80
N GLY A 305 -12.39 10.09 -13.56
CA GLY A 305 -11.14 10.57 -12.99
C GLY A 305 -10.06 9.48 -12.86
N GLU A 306 -9.17 9.64 -11.90
CA GLU A 306 -8.13 8.68 -11.59
C GLU A 306 -8.69 7.43 -10.93
N LEU A 307 -7.96 6.31 -11.05
CA LEU A 307 -8.20 5.14 -10.23
C LEU A 307 -7.50 5.33 -8.87
N SER A 308 -8.28 5.17 -7.81
CA SER A 308 -7.85 5.36 -6.42
C SER A 308 -8.29 4.17 -5.59
N THR A 309 -7.36 3.55 -4.89
CA THR A 309 -7.71 2.50 -3.93
C THR A 309 -8.42 3.12 -2.72
N GLU A 310 -9.59 2.61 -2.37
CA GLU A 310 -10.35 2.98 -1.18
C GLU A 310 -10.17 1.94 -0.08
N VAL A 311 -9.80 2.40 1.14
CA VAL A 311 -9.65 1.57 2.32
C VAL A 311 -10.72 1.93 3.35
N CYS A 312 -11.60 0.98 3.68
CA CYS A 312 -12.66 1.15 4.68
C CYS A 312 -12.30 0.54 6.04
N GLY A 313 -11.28 -0.31 6.08
CA GLY A 313 -10.78 -0.93 7.29
C GLY A 313 -9.71 -1.97 7.02
N VAL A 314 -8.93 -2.28 8.04
CA VAL A 314 -7.95 -3.38 8.03
C VAL A 314 -8.15 -4.19 9.30
N SER A 315 -8.20 -5.51 9.19
CA SER A 315 -8.52 -6.38 10.31
C SER A 315 -7.61 -7.61 10.37
N ASP A 316 -7.30 -8.03 11.60
CA ASP A 316 -6.85 -9.39 11.90
C ASP A 316 -8.02 -10.34 11.66
N TYR A 317 -7.93 -11.10 10.57
CA TYR A 317 -8.97 -12.04 10.19
C TYR A 317 -9.04 -13.24 11.11
N ASN A 318 -7.93 -13.61 11.79
CA ASN A 318 -7.96 -14.69 12.77
C ASN A 318 -8.90 -14.36 13.94
N LEU A 319 -8.80 -13.13 14.47
CA LEU A 319 -9.70 -12.67 15.53
C LEU A 319 -11.15 -12.42 15.04
N LEU A 320 -11.36 -12.10 13.77
CA LEU A 320 -12.72 -11.98 13.20
C LEU A 320 -13.42 -13.33 13.13
N LYS A 321 -12.71 -14.40 12.74
CA LYS A 321 -13.26 -15.78 12.64
C LYS A 321 -13.68 -16.37 13.98
N GLU A 322 -13.06 -15.92 15.09
CA GLU A 322 -13.30 -16.44 16.44
C GLU A 322 -14.50 -15.79 17.15
N ARG A 323 -15.06 -14.73 16.59
CA ARG A 323 -16.17 -13.94 17.16
C ARG A 323 -17.48 -14.16 16.43
#